data_1efaa4046b14defeb10c76e1b8d9444a
#
_entry.id   1efaa4046b14defeb10c76e1b8d9444a
#
_cell.length_a   1.000
_cell.length_b   1.000
_cell.length_c   1.000
_cell.angle_alpha   90.00
_cell.angle_beta   90.00
_cell.angle_gamma   90.00
#
_symmetry.space_group_name_H-M   'P 1'
#
loop_
_entity.id
_entity.type
_entity.pdbx_description
1 polymer ?
#
loop_
_entity_poly.entity_id
_entity_poly.type
_entity_poly.pdbx_seq_one_letter_code
_entity_poly.pdbx_strand_id
1 'polypeptide(L)'
;MLNPDGALAYTRENANSVDLNRDAYLASQPEMKLLRILYEEFKPDYCYNLHDQRTIFGTEGFNLPATISFLAPAFNNDRDYNEVRMKAIVIINKMNRALQEYIPYQIGRFDDSYNVNCTGDYFTTRNTPTILFEAGHFQMDYDRDESRKYVFISLLSSLLDNYENVIVDNELDNYLRIPQNNKRFFDFIYKNVKIIDNSVEKIINFAAQYDEVLENNEIYFKAKISKVSDLEEYSGHTEYDCESMLFSENGINIPEIGKEANFYLNNLTEFNNGVKII
;
A
#
# COMPACT_ATOMS: atom_id res chain seq x y z
N MET A 1 -6.08 -19.40 6.24
CA MET A 1 -5.81 -18.75 4.95
C MET A 1 -7.01 -18.95 4.06
N LEU A 2 -7.61 -17.88 3.53
CA LEU A 2 -8.83 -17.96 2.72
C LEU A 2 -8.52 -18.35 1.27
N ASN A 3 -7.44 -17.82 0.69
CA ASN A 3 -7.01 -18.10 -0.68
C ASN A 3 -5.68 -18.88 -0.71
N PRO A 4 -5.69 -20.21 -0.51
CA PRO A 4 -4.46 -20.99 -0.49
C PRO A 4 -3.78 -21.07 -1.87
N ASP A 5 -4.58 -21.11 -2.96
CA ASP A 5 -4.06 -21.23 -4.32
C ASP A 5 -3.36 -19.92 -4.75
N GLY A 6 -3.98 -18.78 -4.49
CA GLY A 6 -3.36 -17.48 -4.74
C GLY A 6 -2.10 -17.26 -3.90
N ALA A 7 -2.11 -17.71 -2.64
CA ALA A 7 -0.91 -17.63 -1.79
C ALA A 7 0.23 -18.50 -2.31
N LEU A 8 -0.07 -19.70 -2.81
CA LEU A 8 0.94 -20.59 -3.40
C LEU A 8 1.50 -20.03 -4.72
N ALA A 9 0.65 -19.45 -5.55
CA ALA A 9 1.02 -18.87 -6.84
C ALA A 9 1.53 -17.42 -6.74
N TYR A 10 1.47 -16.82 -5.55
CA TYR A 10 1.75 -15.40 -5.30
C TYR A 10 0.90 -14.48 -6.18
N THR A 11 -0.39 -14.77 -6.26
CA THR A 11 -1.38 -14.00 -7.03
C THR A 11 -2.49 -13.47 -6.14
N ARG A 12 -3.12 -12.40 -6.57
CA ARG A 12 -4.29 -11.81 -5.89
C ARG A 12 -5.53 -12.67 -6.05
N GLU A 13 -5.69 -13.26 -7.24
CA GLU A 13 -6.82 -14.08 -7.62
C GLU A 13 -6.70 -15.50 -7.05
N ASN A 14 -7.84 -16.17 -6.91
CA ASN A 14 -7.89 -17.60 -6.58
C ASN A 14 -7.63 -18.48 -7.82
N ALA A 15 -7.70 -19.82 -7.66
CA ALA A 15 -7.51 -20.79 -8.76
C ALA A 15 -8.45 -20.59 -9.97
N ASN A 16 -9.58 -19.92 -9.77
CA ASN A 16 -10.55 -19.59 -10.82
C ASN A 16 -10.32 -18.20 -11.45
N SER A 17 -9.17 -17.55 -11.17
CA SER A 17 -8.84 -16.20 -11.62
C SER A 17 -9.85 -15.14 -11.16
N VAL A 18 -10.39 -15.30 -9.94
CA VAL A 18 -11.33 -14.35 -9.33
C VAL A 18 -10.67 -13.67 -8.13
N ASP A 19 -10.71 -12.34 -8.13
CA ASP A 19 -10.37 -11.55 -6.93
C ASP A 19 -11.45 -11.73 -5.86
N LEU A 20 -11.12 -12.44 -4.79
CA LEU A 20 -12.06 -12.72 -3.70
C LEU A 20 -12.55 -11.44 -3.02
N ASN A 21 -11.75 -10.37 -2.99
CA ASN A 21 -12.17 -9.06 -2.48
C ASN A 21 -13.06 -8.28 -3.47
N ARG A 22 -13.58 -8.93 -4.50
CA ARG A 22 -14.62 -8.46 -5.41
C ARG A 22 -15.80 -9.43 -5.50
N ASP A 23 -15.77 -10.50 -4.70
CA ASP A 23 -16.80 -11.56 -4.68
C ASP A 23 -17.62 -11.58 -3.38
N ALA A 24 -17.41 -10.62 -2.45
CA ALA A 24 -18.05 -10.66 -1.14
C ALA A 24 -19.57 -10.63 -1.20
N TYR A 25 -20.18 -9.84 -2.10
CA TYR A 25 -21.63 -9.75 -2.28
C TYR A 25 -22.21 -10.97 -3.00
N LEU A 26 -21.60 -11.43 -4.08
CA LEU A 26 -22.09 -12.55 -4.87
C LEU A 26 -21.78 -13.89 -4.20
N ALA A 27 -20.63 -14.00 -3.54
CA ALA A 27 -20.07 -15.24 -3.01
C ALA A 27 -20.11 -16.38 -4.04
N SER A 28 -19.64 -16.10 -5.25
CA SER A 28 -19.62 -17.07 -6.32
C SER A 28 -18.59 -18.17 -6.09
N GLN A 29 -17.49 -17.82 -5.42
CA GLN A 29 -16.36 -18.71 -5.16
C GLN A 29 -16.53 -19.50 -3.86
N PRO A 30 -15.96 -20.72 -3.78
CA PRO A 30 -16.07 -21.57 -2.60
C PRO A 30 -15.51 -20.93 -1.35
N GLU A 31 -14.41 -20.18 -1.48
CA GLU A 31 -13.76 -19.48 -0.37
C GLU A 31 -14.69 -18.42 0.25
N MET A 32 -15.34 -17.62 -0.60
CA MET A 32 -16.26 -16.58 -0.13
C MET A 32 -17.55 -17.17 0.45
N LYS A 33 -18.04 -18.30 -0.10
CA LYS A 33 -19.16 -19.06 0.52
C LYS A 33 -18.79 -19.54 1.90
N LEU A 34 -17.61 -20.12 2.08
CA LEU A 34 -17.13 -20.57 3.38
C LEU A 34 -16.97 -19.40 4.35
N LEU A 35 -16.38 -18.28 3.93
CA LEU A 35 -16.23 -17.08 4.77
C LEU A 35 -17.59 -16.58 5.25
N ARG A 36 -18.62 -16.57 4.39
CA ARG A 36 -19.97 -16.14 4.76
C ARG A 36 -20.64 -17.11 5.73
N ILE A 37 -20.47 -18.42 5.55
CA ILE A 37 -20.96 -19.43 6.50
C ILE A 37 -20.34 -19.20 7.88
N LEU A 38 -19.01 -19.07 7.95
CA LEU A 38 -18.29 -18.80 9.19
C LEU A 38 -18.74 -17.49 9.86
N TYR A 39 -18.94 -16.45 9.07
CA TYR A 39 -19.44 -15.17 9.57
C TYR A 39 -20.85 -15.29 10.20
N GLU A 40 -21.78 -15.97 9.53
CA GLU A 40 -23.16 -16.16 10.03
C GLU A 40 -23.21 -17.07 11.27
N GLU A 41 -22.32 -18.05 11.37
CA GLU A 41 -22.23 -18.94 12.54
C GLU A 41 -21.55 -18.26 13.73
N PHE A 42 -20.43 -17.57 13.50
CA PHE A 42 -19.62 -16.94 14.53
C PHE A 42 -20.20 -15.62 15.03
N LYS A 43 -20.83 -14.83 14.14
CA LYS A 43 -21.42 -13.50 14.42
C LYS A 43 -20.43 -12.59 15.15
N PRO A 44 -19.32 -12.23 14.52
CA PRO A 44 -18.26 -11.45 15.16
C PRO A 44 -18.75 -10.04 15.54
N ASP A 45 -18.30 -9.51 16.68
CA ASP A 45 -18.54 -8.13 17.10
C ASP A 45 -17.76 -7.14 16.24
N TYR A 46 -16.58 -7.55 15.70
CA TYR A 46 -15.71 -6.77 14.85
C TYR A 46 -15.03 -7.64 13.80
N CYS A 47 -14.75 -7.05 12.64
CA CYS A 47 -13.92 -7.68 11.59
C CYS A 47 -12.65 -6.87 11.33
N TYR A 48 -11.51 -7.55 11.20
CA TYR A 48 -10.27 -6.98 10.72
C TYR A 48 -9.98 -7.51 9.31
N ASN A 49 -9.85 -6.59 8.35
CA ASN A 49 -9.55 -6.90 6.95
C ASN A 49 -8.10 -6.50 6.67
N LEU A 50 -7.21 -7.48 6.63
CA LEU A 50 -5.77 -7.26 6.54
C LEU A 50 -5.32 -7.25 5.09
N HIS A 51 -4.80 -6.12 4.65
CA HIS A 51 -4.30 -5.86 3.29
C HIS A 51 -2.86 -5.39 3.27
N ASP A 52 -2.30 -5.34 2.08
CA ASP A 52 -1.00 -4.82 1.76
C ASP A 52 -1.11 -3.75 0.66
N GLN A 53 -0.60 -2.55 0.94
CA GLN A 53 -0.58 -1.45 -0.02
C GLN A 53 0.78 -1.27 -0.72
N ARG A 54 1.73 -2.18 -0.49
CA ARG A 54 3.08 -2.15 -1.05
C ARG A 54 3.86 -0.88 -0.64
N THR A 55 4.82 -0.46 -1.51
CA THR A 55 5.74 0.66 -1.26
C THR A 55 5.26 2.01 -1.80
N ILE A 56 4.14 2.03 -2.55
CA ILE A 56 3.75 3.15 -3.42
C ILE A 56 2.99 4.29 -2.73
N PHE A 57 2.54 4.10 -1.50
CA PHE A 57 1.73 5.11 -0.80
C PHE A 57 2.54 5.96 0.17
N GLY A 58 2.24 7.26 0.16
CA GLY A 58 2.70 8.23 1.14
C GLY A 58 1.54 8.93 1.83
N THR A 59 1.81 9.61 2.94
CA THR A 59 0.83 10.42 3.67
C THR A 59 0.73 11.82 3.07
N GLU A 60 -0.49 12.29 2.84
CA GLU A 60 -0.74 13.62 2.28
C GLU A 60 -0.21 14.72 3.20
N GLY A 61 0.45 15.73 2.60
CA GLY A 61 1.05 16.85 3.33
C GLY A 61 2.41 16.54 3.96
N PHE A 62 2.86 15.28 3.91
CA PHE A 62 4.16 14.85 4.40
C PHE A 62 4.89 14.05 3.31
N ASN A 63 6.20 14.25 3.19
CA ASN A 63 7.05 13.44 2.29
C ASN A 63 7.53 12.18 3.03
N LEU A 64 6.58 11.43 3.59
CA LEU A 64 6.83 10.22 4.36
C LEU A 64 6.00 9.07 3.80
N PRO A 65 6.52 7.83 3.83
CA PRO A 65 5.74 6.67 3.43
C PRO A 65 4.55 6.48 4.38
N ALA A 66 3.42 6.02 3.84
CA ALA A 66 2.31 5.55 4.64
C ALA A 66 2.64 4.11 5.11
N THR A 67 3.39 4.00 6.22
CA THR A 67 3.84 2.70 6.73
C THR A 67 2.67 1.81 7.13
N ILE A 68 1.62 2.40 7.70
CA ILE A 68 0.33 1.74 7.93
C ILE A 68 -0.77 2.69 7.45
N SER A 69 -1.79 2.15 6.82
CA SER A 69 -3.03 2.90 6.60
C SER A 69 -4.22 2.14 7.13
N PHE A 70 -5.24 2.90 7.53
CA PHE A 70 -6.50 2.36 8.03
C PHE A 70 -7.68 2.88 7.21
N LEU A 71 -8.77 2.12 7.25
CA LEU A 71 -10.07 2.55 6.77
C LEU A 71 -11.18 1.99 7.65
N ALA A 72 -12.14 2.84 7.99
CA ALA A 72 -13.49 2.43 8.36
C ALA A 72 -14.31 2.35 7.07
N PRO A 73 -14.56 1.16 6.49
CA PRO A 73 -15.21 1.03 5.18
C PRO A 73 -16.59 1.69 5.15
N ALA A 74 -16.99 2.18 3.97
CA ALA A 74 -18.27 2.83 3.81
C ALA A 74 -19.43 1.85 4.07
N PHE A 75 -20.49 2.36 4.71
CA PHE A 75 -21.70 1.58 4.98
C PHE A 75 -22.64 1.53 3.76
N ASN A 76 -22.64 2.60 2.95
CA ASN A 76 -23.50 2.78 1.78
C ASN A 76 -22.84 3.72 0.76
N ASN A 77 -23.52 3.94 -0.39
CA ASN A 77 -23.06 4.83 -1.44
C ASN A 77 -22.87 6.28 -0.97
N ASP A 78 -23.67 6.76 -0.02
CA ASP A 78 -23.56 8.11 0.53
C ASP A 78 -22.41 8.24 1.52
N ARG A 79 -21.75 7.13 1.86
CA ARG A 79 -20.62 7.05 2.78
C ARG A 79 -20.93 7.59 4.18
N ASP A 80 -22.14 7.37 4.64
CA ASP A 80 -22.62 7.84 5.95
C ASP A 80 -21.75 7.33 7.10
N TYR A 81 -21.54 8.19 8.09
CA TYR A 81 -20.89 7.86 9.36
C TYR A 81 -21.92 7.40 10.39
N ASN A 82 -22.53 6.24 10.17
CA ASN A 82 -23.47 5.65 11.08
C ASN A 82 -22.80 5.01 12.31
N GLU A 83 -23.58 4.50 13.25
CA GLU A 83 -23.07 3.89 14.49
C GLU A 83 -22.07 2.75 14.24
N VAL A 84 -22.30 1.91 13.24
CA VAL A 84 -21.42 0.77 12.89
C VAL A 84 -20.03 1.29 12.46
N ARG A 85 -20.02 2.25 11.56
CA ARG A 85 -18.79 2.86 11.06
C ARG A 85 -18.07 3.65 12.16
N MET A 86 -18.82 4.34 13.03
CA MET A 86 -18.25 5.06 14.17
C MET A 86 -17.55 4.13 15.17
N LYS A 87 -18.05 2.92 15.41
CA LYS A 87 -17.34 1.92 16.24
C LYS A 87 -15.98 1.54 15.65
N ALA A 88 -15.87 1.36 14.34
CA ALA A 88 -14.60 1.12 13.66
C ALA A 88 -13.65 2.33 13.78
N ILE A 89 -14.17 3.55 13.64
CA ILE A 89 -13.41 4.82 13.76
C ILE A 89 -12.76 4.96 15.13
N VAL A 90 -13.49 4.65 16.22
CA VAL A 90 -12.94 4.70 17.59
C VAL A 90 -11.73 3.78 17.73
N ILE A 91 -11.80 2.56 17.19
CA ILE A 91 -10.67 1.61 17.19
C ILE A 91 -9.51 2.15 16.38
N ILE A 92 -9.76 2.67 15.17
CA ILE A 92 -8.72 3.26 14.31
C ILE A 92 -8.01 4.41 15.03
N ASN A 93 -8.75 5.32 15.64
CA ASN A 93 -8.15 6.45 16.36
C ASN A 93 -7.26 6.00 17.52
N LYS A 94 -7.64 4.93 18.21
CA LYS A 94 -6.82 4.35 19.26
C LYS A 94 -5.53 3.77 18.71
N MET A 95 -5.60 2.98 17.63
CA MET A 95 -4.42 2.44 16.95
C MET A 95 -3.53 3.56 16.42
N ASN A 96 -4.12 4.59 15.81
CA ASN A 96 -3.38 5.76 15.34
C ASN A 96 -2.62 6.45 16.49
N ARG A 97 -3.27 6.71 17.62
CA ARG A 97 -2.59 7.31 18.79
C ARG A 97 -1.39 6.48 19.25
N ALA A 98 -1.55 5.15 19.33
CA ALA A 98 -0.46 4.27 19.73
C ALA A 98 0.70 4.28 18.73
N LEU A 99 0.41 4.29 17.42
CA LEU A 99 1.44 4.29 16.39
C LEU A 99 2.16 5.64 16.23
N GLN A 100 1.52 6.76 16.54
CA GLN A 100 2.17 8.10 16.47
C GLN A 100 3.37 8.21 17.42
N GLU A 101 3.45 7.37 18.46
CA GLU A 101 4.60 7.30 19.37
C GLU A 101 5.84 6.67 18.70
N TYR A 102 5.66 5.87 17.65
CA TYR A 102 6.73 5.10 16.98
C TYR A 102 7.03 5.63 15.57
N ILE A 103 5.98 5.88 14.79
CA ILE A 103 6.06 6.28 13.38
C ILE A 103 5.20 7.52 13.11
N PRO A 104 5.56 8.68 13.74
CA PRO A 104 4.77 9.89 13.62
C PRO A 104 4.62 10.30 12.15
N TYR A 105 3.40 10.70 11.78
CA TYR A 105 3.02 11.14 10.42
C TYR A 105 3.10 10.08 9.32
N GLN A 106 3.39 8.82 9.65
CA GLN A 106 3.45 7.72 8.69
C GLN A 106 2.19 6.83 8.71
N ILE A 107 1.13 7.30 9.34
CA ILE A 107 -0.18 6.64 9.35
C ILE A 107 -1.09 7.35 8.36
N GLY A 108 -1.64 6.59 7.41
CA GLY A 108 -2.56 7.08 6.39
C GLY A 108 -3.99 6.66 6.62
N ARG A 109 -4.92 7.39 6.00
CA ARG A 109 -6.33 7.01 5.88
C ARG A 109 -6.60 6.63 4.43
N PHE A 110 -7.07 5.40 4.20
CA PHE A 110 -7.37 4.90 2.85
C PHE A 110 -8.68 5.50 2.32
N ASP A 111 -8.86 5.49 0.98
CA ASP A 111 -10.07 5.97 0.32
C ASP A 111 -11.30 5.12 0.72
N ASP A 112 -12.40 5.79 1.03
CA ASP A 112 -13.66 5.19 1.48
C ASP A 112 -14.72 5.07 0.36
N SER A 113 -14.31 4.99 -0.89
CA SER A 113 -15.20 4.73 -2.02
C SER A 113 -15.96 3.42 -1.82
N TYR A 114 -17.29 3.50 -1.77
CA TYR A 114 -18.13 2.34 -1.47
C TYR A 114 -18.14 1.31 -2.59
N ASN A 115 -17.92 0.05 -2.22
CA ASN A 115 -18.07 -1.09 -3.11
C ASN A 115 -18.50 -2.34 -2.33
N VAL A 116 -19.78 -2.68 -2.37
CA VAL A 116 -20.34 -3.83 -1.64
C VAL A 116 -19.70 -5.18 -2.04
N ASN A 117 -19.02 -5.25 -3.19
CA ASN A 117 -18.27 -6.44 -3.57
C ASN A 117 -16.94 -6.60 -2.80
N CYS A 118 -16.47 -5.53 -2.13
CA CYS A 118 -15.34 -5.61 -1.23
C CYS A 118 -15.74 -6.21 0.11
N THR A 119 -14.90 -7.05 0.68
CA THR A 119 -15.16 -7.76 1.93
C THR A 119 -15.43 -6.80 3.10
N GLY A 120 -14.66 -5.70 3.18
CA GLY A 120 -14.81 -4.70 4.24
C GLY A 120 -16.16 -3.99 4.19
N ASP A 121 -16.54 -3.46 3.02
CA ASP A 121 -17.83 -2.79 2.82
C ASP A 121 -18.99 -3.78 3.05
N TYR A 122 -18.86 -5.00 2.52
CA TYR A 122 -19.89 -6.02 2.68
C TYR A 122 -20.20 -6.30 4.16
N PHE A 123 -19.20 -6.56 5.00
CA PHE A 123 -19.46 -6.83 6.43
C PHE A 123 -19.91 -5.59 7.18
N THR A 124 -19.43 -4.40 6.80
CA THR A 124 -19.95 -3.14 7.35
C THR A 124 -21.44 -2.97 7.06
N THR A 125 -21.91 -3.28 5.83
CA THR A 125 -23.34 -3.25 5.49
C THR A 125 -24.17 -4.30 6.23
N ARG A 126 -23.51 -5.36 6.75
CA ARG A 126 -24.13 -6.39 7.61
C ARG A 126 -24.17 -5.99 9.09
N ASN A 127 -23.93 -4.72 9.40
CA ASN A 127 -23.88 -4.15 10.75
C ASN A 127 -22.73 -4.66 11.62
N THR A 128 -21.63 -5.14 11.03
CA THR A 128 -20.42 -5.49 11.78
C THR A 128 -19.34 -4.44 11.53
N PRO A 129 -18.90 -3.71 12.57
CA PRO A 129 -17.80 -2.76 12.44
C PRO A 129 -16.57 -3.47 11.87
N THR A 130 -16.09 -2.97 10.73
CA THR A 130 -14.95 -3.56 10.03
C THR A 130 -13.84 -2.54 9.93
N ILE A 131 -12.61 -2.96 10.23
CA ILE A 131 -11.42 -2.14 10.13
C ILE A 131 -10.53 -2.73 9.05
N LEU A 132 -10.23 -1.94 8.03
CA LEU A 132 -9.23 -2.30 7.04
C LEU A 132 -7.86 -1.80 7.51
N PHE A 133 -6.89 -2.69 7.40
CA PHE A 133 -5.46 -2.44 7.60
C PHE A 133 -4.77 -2.53 6.24
N GLU A 134 -3.93 -1.58 5.94
CA GLU A 134 -3.02 -1.61 4.79
C GLU A 134 -1.59 -1.54 5.31
N ALA A 135 -0.87 -2.66 5.25
CA ALA A 135 0.56 -2.68 5.51
C ALA A 135 1.28 -2.01 4.34
N GLY A 136 1.99 -0.92 4.62
CA GLY A 136 2.78 -0.19 3.65
C GLY A 136 4.28 -0.40 3.84
N HIS A 137 5.08 0.58 3.48
CA HIS A 137 6.53 0.52 3.55
C HIS A 137 7.08 1.36 4.70
N PHE A 138 8.05 0.80 5.40
CA PHE A 138 8.94 1.55 6.29
C PHE A 138 10.29 1.71 5.59
N GLN A 139 10.99 2.82 5.83
CA GLN A 139 12.23 3.12 5.13
C GLN A 139 13.25 1.97 5.21
N MET A 140 13.76 1.51 4.07
CA MET A 140 14.71 0.40 3.91
C MET A 140 14.20 -0.98 4.40
N ASP A 141 12.91 -1.15 4.62
CA ASP A 141 12.30 -2.37 5.17
C ASP A 141 11.62 -3.22 4.06
N TYR A 142 12.39 -3.71 3.11
CA TYR A 142 11.86 -4.59 2.04
C TYR A 142 11.53 -6.00 2.55
N ASP A 143 12.15 -6.46 3.64
CA ASP A 143 11.80 -7.70 4.32
C ASP A 143 10.52 -7.59 5.16
N ARG A 144 9.99 -6.37 5.30
CA ARG A 144 8.71 -6.07 5.97
C ARG A 144 8.70 -6.36 7.47
N ASP A 145 9.87 -6.41 8.13
CA ASP A 145 9.98 -6.68 9.56
C ASP A 145 9.40 -5.54 10.41
N GLU A 146 9.73 -4.29 10.09
CA GLU A 146 9.20 -3.13 10.77
C GLU A 146 7.70 -2.95 10.46
N SER A 147 7.29 -3.12 9.21
CA SER A 147 5.87 -3.05 8.85
C SER A 147 5.04 -4.08 9.61
N ARG A 148 5.51 -5.34 9.72
CA ARG A 148 4.84 -6.39 10.53
C ARG A 148 4.77 -6.03 12.00
N LYS A 149 5.83 -5.47 12.56
CA LYS A 149 5.88 -4.98 13.95
C LYS A 149 4.82 -3.92 14.21
N TYR A 150 4.64 -2.95 13.31
CA TYR A 150 3.63 -1.91 13.48
C TYR A 150 2.20 -2.41 13.27
N VAL A 151 1.98 -3.38 12.37
CA VAL A 151 0.69 -4.10 12.28
C VAL A 151 0.41 -4.85 13.59
N PHE A 152 1.39 -5.53 14.17
CA PHE A 152 1.25 -6.20 15.47
C PHE A 152 0.91 -5.22 16.60
N ILE A 153 1.63 -4.07 16.70
CA ILE A 153 1.33 -3.02 17.68
C ILE A 153 -0.10 -2.50 17.51
N SER A 154 -0.54 -2.30 16.27
CA SER A 154 -1.91 -1.87 15.95
C SER A 154 -2.94 -2.88 16.48
N LEU A 155 -2.78 -4.15 16.12
CA LEU A 155 -3.68 -5.21 16.58
C LEU A 155 -3.69 -5.32 18.11
N LEU A 156 -2.52 -5.30 18.75
CA LEU A 156 -2.43 -5.35 20.20
C LEU A 156 -3.12 -4.15 20.85
N SER A 157 -2.86 -2.93 20.37
CA SER A 157 -3.50 -1.74 20.91
C SER A 157 -5.01 -1.74 20.70
N SER A 158 -5.50 -2.34 19.61
CA SER A 158 -6.94 -2.47 19.38
C SER A 158 -7.64 -3.36 20.40
N LEU A 159 -6.95 -4.33 20.99
CA LEU A 159 -7.52 -5.34 21.89
C LEU A 159 -7.39 -5.01 23.40
N LEU A 160 -6.56 -4.05 23.78
CA LEU A 160 -6.18 -3.82 25.18
C LEU A 160 -7.22 -3.08 26.04
N ASP A 161 -8.27 -2.46 25.49
CA ASP A 161 -9.31 -1.77 26.24
C ASP A 161 -10.70 -2.29 25.94
N ASN A 162 -11.59 -2.18 26.92
CA ASN A 162 -13.01 -2.44 26.72
C ASN A 162 -13.63 -1.29 25.90
N TYR A 163 -14.08 -1.59 24.70
CA TYR A 163 -14.67 -0.62 23.75
C TYR A 163 -16.10 -0.19 24.13
N GLU A 164 -16.66 -0.73 25.20
CA GLU A 164 -18.10 -0.70 25.44
C GLU A 164 -18.69 0.69 25.70
N ASN A 165 -17.89 1.76 25.92
CA ASN A 165 -18.47 3.05 26.33
C ASN A 165 -17.72 4.33 25.93
N VAL A 166 -16.93 4.35 24.89
CA VAL A 166 -16.19 5.58 24.53
C VAL A 166 -16.49 6.06 23.12
N ILE A 167 -17.71 6.58 22.92
CA ILE A 167 -17.88 7.63 21.91
C ILE A 167 -17.42 8.91 22.61
N VAL A 168 -16.15 9.25 22.48
CA VAL A 168 -15.64 10.55 22.92
C VAL A 168 -16.07 11.58 21.87
N ASP A 169 -16.57 12.71 22.33
CA ASP A 169 -16.78 13.86 21.45
C ASP A 169 -15.52 14.09 20.60
N ASN A 170 -15.70 14.26 19.28
CA ASN A 170 -14.66 14.48 18.26
C ASN A 170 -13.98 13.25 17.66
N GLU A 171 -14.43 12.00 17.85
CA GLU A 171 -13.77 10.84 17.24
C GLU A 171 -13.80 10.89 15.69
N LEU A 172 -14.87 11.38 15.09
CA LEU A 172 -14.94 11.57 13.64
C LEU A 172 -13.90 12.60 13.15
N ASP A 173 -13.79 13.73 13.84
CA ASP A 173 -12.81 14.76 13.48
C ASP A 173 -11.38 14.26 13.63
N ASN A 174 -11.09 13.46 14.67
CA ASN A 174 -9.77 12.85 14.86
C ASN A 174 -9.44 11.88 13.73
N TYR A 175 -10.39 11.05 13.33
CA TYR A 175 -10.24 10.14 12.19
C TYR A 175 -10.01 10.90 10.87
N LEU A 176 -10.77 11.97 10.63
CA LEU A 176 -10.64 12.77 9.41
C LEU A 176 -9.34 13.58 9.35
N ARG A 177 -8.68 13.83 10.50
CA ARG A 177 -7.34 14.44 10.56
C ARG A 177 -6.21 13.47 10.24
N ILE A 178 -6.45 12.15 10.24
CA ILE A 178 -5.46 11.20 9.72
C ILE A 178 -5.25 11.53 8.24
N PRO A 179 -4.00 11.80 7.79
CA PRO A 179 -3.72 12.18 6.42
C PRO A 179 -4.25 11.15 5.43
N GLN A 180 -4.80 11.59 4.31
CA GLN A 180 -5.14 10.68 3.22
C GLN A 180 -3.86 10.03 2.69
N ASN A 181 -3.90 8.71 2.39
CA ASN A 181 -2.79 8.10 1.69
C ASN A 181 -2.93 8.32 0.17
N ASN A 182 -1.83 8.62 -0.47
CA ASN A 182 -1.76 8.88 -1.90
C ASN A 182 -0.62 8.11 -2.55
N LYS A 183 -0.76 7.73 -3.82
CA LYS A 183 0.31 7.10 -4.60
C LYS A 183 1.37 8.15 -4.96
N ARG A 184 2.34 8.33 -4.08
CA ARG A 184 3.39 9.37 -4.20
C ARG A 184 4.79 8.83 -4.09
N PHE A 185 4.97 7.51 -3.89
CA PHE A 185 6.28 6.92 -3.73
C PHE A 185 6.65 6.00 -4.88
N PHE A 186 7.94 6.04 -5.21
CA PHE A 186 8.65 5.05 -6.00
C PHE A 186 9.77 4.44 -5.16
N ASP A 187 10.19 3.23 -5.49
CA ASP A 187 11.35 2.64 -4.80
C ASP A 187 12.62 3.43 -5.13
N PHE A 188 12.75 3.88 -6.37
CA PHE A 188 13.88 4.67 -6.83
C PHE A 188 13.45 5.89 -7.64
N ILE A 189 14.11 7.03 -7.40
CA ILE A 189 14.05 8.21 -8.26
C ILE A 189 15.46 8.60 -8.67
N TYR A 190 15.65 8.80 -9.96
CA TYR A 190 16.90 9.28 -10.57
C TYR A 190 16.65 10.68 -11.10
N LYS A 191 17.32 11.67 -10.49
CA LYS A 191 17.18 13.09 -10.81
C LYS A 191 18.33 13.57 -11.67
N ASN A 192 18.06 14.57 -12.50
CA ASN A 192 19.08 15.24 -13.31
C ASN A 192 19.86 14.28 -14.24
N VAL A 193 19.16 13.37 -14.91
CA VAL A 193 19.75 12.42 -15.86
C VAL A 193 19.82 13.04 -17.25
N LYS A 194 21.01 13.06 -17.87
CA LYS A 194 21.14 13.45 -19.27
C LYS A 194 20.72 12.30 -20.17
N ILE A 195 19.95 12.61 -21.20
CA ILE A 195 19.57 11.70 -22.29
C ILE A 195 19.88 12.32 -23.64
N ILE A 196 19.97 11.49 -24.70
CA ILE A 196 20.05 11.94 -26.10
C ILE A 196 18.82 11.39 -26.83
N ASP A 197 17.89 12.26 -27.16
CA ASP A 197 16.67 11.95 -27.88
C ASP A 197 16.69 12.63 -29.26
N ASN A 198 16.69 11.85 -30.35
CA ASN A 198 16.81 12.35 -31.72
C ASN A 198 17.97 13.34 -31.92
N SER A 199 19.12 13.01 -31.37
CA SER A 199 20.35 13.85 -31.39
C SER A 199 20.25 15.17 -30.60
N VAL A 200 19.23 15.30 -29.73
CA VAL A 200 19.05 16.44 -28.82
C VAL A 200 19.35 16.00 -27.40
N GLU A 201 20.25 16.69 -26.73
CA GLU A 201 20.50 16.49 -25.30
C GLU A 201 19.39 17.11 -24.47
N LYS A 202 18.90 16.34 -23.48
CA LYS A 202 17.88 16.76 -22.51
C LYS A 202 18.27 16.30 -21.12
N ILE A 203 17.85 17.04 -20.10
CA ILE A 203 17.92 16.59 -18.70
C ILE A 203 16.51 16.18 -18.29
N ILE A 204 16.38 14.98 -17.72
CA ILE A 204 15.12 14.41 -17.29
C ILE A 204 15.25 13.81 -15.89
N ASN A 205 14.10 13.50 -15.29
CA ASN A 205 14.01 12.60 -14.15
C ASN A 205 13.24 11.34 -14.55
N PHE A 206 13.56 10.21 -13.92
CA PHE A 206 12.77 9.00 -14.08
C PHE A 206 12.72 8.22 -12.76
N ALA A 207 11.76 7.33 -12.64
CA ALA A 207 11.55 6.51 -11.46
C ALA A 207 11.49 5.03 -11.82
N ALA A 208 11.93 4.19 -10.88
CA ALA A 208 11.74 2.75 -10.96
C ALA A 208 10.98 2.23 -9.73
N GLN A 209 10.24 1.16 -9.96
CA GLN A 209 9.41 0.49 -8.97
C GLN A 209 9.77 -1.00 -8.94
N TYR A 210 9.84 -1.59 -7.76
CA TYR A 210 9.98 -3.03 -7.64
C TYR A 210 8.68 -3.75 -8.00
N ASP A 211 8.81 -4.75 -8.87
CA ASP A 211 7.84 -5.83 -9.01
C ASP A 211 8.31 -7.01 -8.16
N GLU A 212 7.40 -7.53 -7.34
CA GLU A 212 7.61 -8.76 -6.58
C GLU A 212 7.25 -9.95 -7.48
N VAL A 213 8.22 -10.81 -7.76
CA VAL A 213 8.04 -11.97 -8.64
C VAL A 213 8.41 -13.26 -7.90
N LEU A 214 7.56 -14.29 -8.03
CA LEU A 214 7.83 -15.62 -7.51
C LEU A 214 8.63 -16.41 -8.55
N GLU A 215 9.86 -16.77 -8.23
CA GLU A 215 10.72 -17.63 -9.03
C GLU A 215 11.35 -18.71 -8.15
N ASN A 216 11.30 -19.98 -8.56
CA ASN A 216 11.87 -21.10 -7.80
C ASN A 216 11.41 -21.18 -6.32
N ASN A 217 10.16 -20.83 -6.04
CA ASN A 217 9.57 -20.72 -4.69
C ASN A 217 10.20 -19.65 -3.77
N GLU A 218 10.89 -18.68 -4.34
CA GLU A 218 11.43 -17.51 -3.65
C GLU A 218 10.88 -16.22 -4.26
N ILE A 219 10.70 -15.19 -3.45
CA ILE A 219 10.25 -13.87 -3.90
C ILE A 219 11.48 -13.02 -4.23
N TYR A 220 11.50 -12.48 -5.45
CA TYR A 220 12.52 -11.55 -5.91
C TYR A 220 11.90 -10.18 -6.19
N PHE A 221 12.65 -9.14 -5.86
CA PHE A 221 12.31 -7.77 -6.19
C PHE A 221 13.04 -7.37 -7.49
N LYS A 222 12.28 -7.12 -8.56
CA LYS A 222 12.81 -6.69 -9.86
C LYS A 222 12.44 -5.24 -10.13
N ALA A 223 13.43 -4.34 -10.06
CA ALA A 223 13.20 -2.93 -10.33
C ALA A 223 12.96 -2.69 -11.82
N LYS A 224 11.82 -2.06 -12.15
CA LYS A 224 11.48 -1.66 -13.52
C LYS A 224 11.26 -0.16 -13.60
N ILE A 225 11.73 0.45 -14.69
CA ILE A 225 11.46 1.85 -14.99
C ILE A 225 9.94 2.00 -15.16
N SER A 226 9.32 2.81 -14.31
CA SER A 226 7.86 2.92 -14.23
C SER A 226 7.34 4.29 -14.66
N LYS A 227 8.18 5.33 -14.60
CA LYS A 227 7.77 6.68 -14.97
C LYS A 227 8.96 7.51 -15.44
N VAL A 228 8.74 8.32 -16.48
CA VAL A 228 9.68 9.33 -16.98
C VAL A 228 8.92 10.67 -17.01
N SER A 229 9.24 11.60 -16.11
CA SER A 229 8.64 12.95 -16.02
C SER A 229 9.45 13.82 -15.05
N ASP A 230 9.00 15.04 -14.72
CA ASP A 230 9.65 15.89 -13.73
C ASP A 230 9.64 15.33 -12.30
N LEU A 231 8.65 14.53 -11.93
CA LEU A 231 8.51 13.86 -10.63
C LEU A 231 8.45 14.79 -9.39
N GLU A 232 8.14 16.07 -9.54
CA GLU A 232 8.09 17.04 -8.43
C GLU A 232 7.11 16.66 -7.32
N GLU A 233 6.02 15.97 -7.67
CA GLU A 233 5.00 15.52 -6.71
C GLU A 233 5.29 14.15 -6.09
N TYR A 234 6.42 13.54 -6.42
CA TYR A 234 6.77 12.18 -5.98
C TYR A 234 8.02 12.19 -5.12
N SER A 235 8.12 11.17 -4.26
CA SER A 235 9.29 10.88 -3.44
C SER A 235 9.83 9.48 -3.75
N GLY A 236 11.14 9.30 -3.66
CA GLY A 236 11.79 8.00 -3.75
C GLY A 236 12.09 7.46 -2.35
N HIS A 237 11.92 6.16 -2.13
CA HIS A 237 12.51 5.53 -0.95
C HIS A 237 14.03 5.64 -0.99
N THR A 238 14.59 5.60 -2.21
CA THR A 238 15.98 5.95 -2.50
C THR A 238 16.01 6.93 -3.66
N GLU A 239 16.73 8.04 -3.50
CA GLU A 239 16.87 9.06 -4.53
C GLU A 239 18.35 9.26 -4.90
N TYR A 240 18.62 9.35 -6.20
CA TYR A 240 19.95 9.58 -6.74
C TYR A 240 19.95 10.89 -7.55
N ASP A 241 20.83 11.83 -7.20
CA ASP A 241 21.18 12.91 -8.12
C ASP A 241 22.25 12.40 -9.09
N CYS A 242 21.91 12.39 -10.37
CA CYS A 242 22.75 11.83 -11.43
C CYS A 242 23.64 12.91 -12.10
N GLU A 243 23.68 14.14 -11.57
CA GLU A 243 24.64 15.19 -11.91
C GLU A 243 24.79 15.45 -13.43
N SER A 244 23.71 15.32 -14.17
CA SER A 244 23.67 15.42 -15.65
C SER A 244 24.58 14.40 -16.38
N MET A 245 24.86 13.27 -15.75
CA MET A 245 25.52 12.15 -16.39
C MET A 245 24.62 11.50 -17.44
N LEU A 246 25.22 11.06 -18.56
CA LEU A 246 24.51 10.48 -19.70
C LEU A 246 24.04 9.06 -19.39
N PHE A 247 22.72 8.83 -19.53
CA PHE A 247 22.12 7.49 -19.46
C PHE A 247 22.60 6.60 -20.61
N SER A 248 22.90 5.35 -20.30
CA SER A 248 23.24 4.33 -21.30
C SER A 248 22.78 2.95 -20.87
N GLU A 249 21.96 2.30 -21.71
CA GLU A 249 21.57 0.90 -21.58
C GLU A 249 21.72 0.25 -22.96
N ASN A 250 22.68 -0.67 -23.13
CA ASN A 250 22.92 -1.40 -24.39
C ASN A 250 23.06 -0.46 -25.63
N GLY A 251 23.67 0.71 -25.46
CA GLY A 251 23.82 1.70 -26.53
C GLY A 251 22.63 2.63 -26.75
N ILE A 252 21.55 2.47 -25.96
CA ILE A 252 20.38 3.35 -25.95
C ILE A 252 20.59 4.41 -24.87
N ASN A 253 20.32 5.67 -25.18
CA ASN A 253 20.53 6.80 -24.26
C ASN A 253 19.23 7.41 -23.73
N ILE A 254 18.15 6.61 -23.68
CA ILE A 254 16.83 7.01 -23.19
C ILE A 254 16.29 5.88 -22.31
N PRO A 255 15.83 6.15 -21.07
CA PRO A 255 15.15 5.14 -20.25
C PRO A 255 13.79 4.79 -20.84
N GLU A 256 13.50 3.50 -20.97
CA GLU A 256 12.22 2.99 -21.48
C GLU A 256 11.35 2.43 -20.34
N ILE A 257 10.10 2.87 -20.26
CA ILE A 257 9.12 2.36 -19.29
C ILE A 257 8.90 0.85 -19.51
N GLY A 258 8.93 0.08 -18.41
CA GLY A 258 8.77 -1.37 -18.40
C GLY A 258 10.08 -2.16 -18.52
N LYS A 259 11.19 -1.52 -18.85
CA LYS A 259 12.52 -2.14 -18.82
C LYS A 259 13.03 -2.28 -17.39
N GLU A 260 13.89 -3.27 -17.16
CA GLU A 260 14.60 -3.39 -15.87
C GLU A 260 15.48 -2.15 -15.63
N ALA A 261 15.58 -1.74 -14.38
CA ALA A 261 16.42 -0.60 -13.99
C ALA A 261 17.91 -1.02 -13.89
N ASN A 262 18.46 -1.53 -14.99
CA ASN A 262 19.85 -1.94 -15.19
C ASN A 262 20.48 -1.02 -16.24
N PHE A 263 21.30 -0.06 -15.82
CA PHE A 263 21.85 0.94 -16.73
C PHE A 263 23.16 1.52 -16.22
N TYR A 264 23.83 2.30 -17.06
CA TYR A 264 25.04 3.05 -16.73
C TYR A 264 24.81 4.55 -16.86
N LEU A 265 25.53 5.33 -16.06
CA LEU A 265 25.68 6.76 -16.24
C LEU A 265 27.12 7.06 -16.68
N ASN A 266 27.30 7.79 -17.80
CA ASN A 266 28.57 8.06 -18.44
C ASN A 266 29.40 6.79 -18.73
N ASN A 267 28.80 5.62 -18.86
CA ASN A 267 29.43 4.30 -18.94
C ASN A 267 30.44 3.98 -17.80
N LEU A 268 30.31 4.64 -16.66
CA LEU A 268 31.18 4.50 -15.50
C LEU A 268 30.41 4.10 -14.23
N THR A 269 29.34 4.78 -13.94
CA THR A 269 28.51 4.47 -12.76
C THR A 269 27.45 3.46 -13.14
N GLU A 270 27.54 2.28 -12.57
CA GLU A 270 26.61 1.17 -12.81
C GLU A 270 25.43 1.20 -11.83
N PHE A 271 24.24 0.97 -12.39
CA PHE A 271 23.03 0.66 -11.64
C PHE A 271 22.55 -0.74 -12.02
N ASN A 272 22.28 -1.56 -11.03
CA ASN A 272 21.73 -2.91 -11.21
C ASN A 272 20.54 -3.08 -10.29
N ASN A 273 19.42 -3.55 -10.84
CA ASN A 273 18.16 -3.70 -10.13
C ASN A 273 17.76 -2.44 -9.34
N GLY A 274 17.97 -1.27 -9.94
CA GLY A 274 17.66 0.03 -9.36
C GLY A 274 18.73 0.63 -8.44
N VAL A 275 19.66 -0.17 -7.92
CA VAL A 275 20.65 0.24 -6.93
C VAL A 275 21.98 0.59 -7.59
N LYS A 276 22.60 1.70 -7.12
CA LYS A 276 23.94 2.07 -7.53
C LYS A 276 24.95 1.05 -7.01
N ILE A 277 25.74 0.47 -7.90
CA ILE A 277 26.76 -0.54 -7.55
C ILE A 277 28.14 0.09 -7.39
N ILE A 278 28.49 1.00 -8.27
CA ILE A 278 29.81 1.68 -8.29
C ILE A 278 29.60 3.17 -8.53
#